data_d3064737448af650d9ff19d9087596a1
#
_entry.id   d3064737448af650d9ff19d9087596a1
#
_cell.length_a   1.000
_cell.length_b   1.000
_cell.length_c   1.000
_cell.angle_alpha   90.00
_cell.angle_beta   90.00
_cell.angle_gamma   90.00
#
_symmetry.space_group_name_H-M   'P 1'
#
loop_
_entity.id
_entity.type
_entity.pdbx_description
1 polymer ?
#
loop_
_entity_poly.entity_id
_entity_poly.type
_entity_poly.pdbx_seq_one_letter_code
_entity_poly.pdbx_strand_id
1 'polypeptide(L)'
;MMKKLLLAGAALAFSAHMAAAKELKSIGVSLGSMGNPFFVALAKGAEFEAKKINPNVKVTTVGYDYDLGKQNTQIDNFIAAGVDLILLNPGDPNAIEPAIKRAQKAGIIVVSVDTHAKGADATVETNNVQAGTIACQYLIDKMGGKGDMIIVNGPQVSSVIERVKGCKEVIAKHSGVKLLSSDQDAKGSRDGGLAVMQSLLTRFQKVDGVFAINDPTGIGGELAAKQLHRTNFPITAVDGAPDAEQALKDPNSQQFVASASQDPFLMARLAVQQGEKLLKGQKLEKNPLLMDSKLVTRENVGEYHGWSSH
;
A
#
# COMPACT_ATOMS: atom_id res chain seq x y z
N MET A 1 78.44 -29.23 -0.39
CA MET A 1 77.57 -28.56 0.62
C MET A 1 76.37 -27.97 -0.10
N MET A 2 75.25 -28.71 -0.16
CA MET A 2 74.00 -28.24 -0.82
C MET A 2 73.00 -27.83 0.29
N LYS A 3 72.62 -26.54 0.32
CA LYS A 3 71.55 -26.03 1.21
C LYS A 3 70.22 -26.28 0.55
N LYS A 4 69.39 -27.11 1.18
CA LYS A 4 67.97 -27.31 0.82
C LYS A 4 67.17 -26.15 1.40
N LEU A 5 66.55 -25.35 0.53
CA LEU A 5 65.48 -24.36 0.88
C LEU A 5 64.15 -25.10 1.01
N LEU A 6 63.55 -25.09 2.16
CA LEU A 6 62.19 -25.50 2.39
C LEU A 6 61.29 -24.28 2.16
N LEU A 7 60.45 -24.30 1.10
CA LEU A 7 59.34 -23.37 0.92
C LEU A 7 58.16 -23.91 1.72
N ALA A 8 57.79 -23.23 2.79
CA ALA A 8 56.56 -23.40 3.50
C ALA A 8 55.44 -22.61 2.79
N GLY A 9 54.56 -23.33 2.06
CA GLY A 9 53.34 -22.73 1.47
C GLY A 9 52.29 -22.57 2.54
N ALA A 10 52.00 -21.30 2.92
CA ALA A 10 50.83 -20.97 3.75
C ALA A 10 49.57 -21.01 2.90
N ALA A 11 48.78 -22.07 3.02
CA ALA A 11 47.42 -22.13 2.46
C ALA A 11 46.50 -21.25 3.30
N LEU A 12 46.15 -20.05 2.79
CA LEU A 12 45.04 -19.23 3.32
C LEU A 12 43.73 -19.97 3.01
N ALA A 13 43.17 -20.64 4.00
CA ALA A 13 41.80 -21.12 3.95
C ALA A 13 40.86 -19.93 4.03
N PHE A 14 40.30 -19.51 2.89
CA PHE A 14 39.17 -18.59 2.82
C PHE A 14 37.94 -19.33 3.37
N SER A 15 37.67 -19.16 4.66
CA SER A 15 36.41 -19.59 5.25
C SER A 15 35.30 -18.68 4.73
N ALA A 16 34.67 -19.09 3.63
CA ALA A 16 33.40 -18.49 3.23
C ALA A 16 32.39 -18.78 4.36
N HIS A 17 32.12 -17.80 5.20
CA HIS A 17 31.01 -17.87 6.11
C HIS A 17 29.74 -17.85 5.24
N MET A 18 29.24 -19.02 4.89
CA MET A 18 27.86 -19.18 4.46
C MET A 18 27.02 -18.81 5.68
N ALA A 19 26.40 -17.63 5.64
CA ALA A 19 25.37 -17.28 6.62
C ALA A 19 24.37 -18.45 6.66
N ALA A 20 24.27 -19.11 7.82
CA ALA A 20 23.33 -20.21 7.96
C ALA A 20 21.93 -19.71 7.66
N ALA A 21 21.23 -20.39 6.74
CA ALA A 21 19.85 -20.04 6.39
C ALA A 21 19.00 -20.00 7.66
N LYS A 22 18.42 -18.83 7.97
CA LYS A 22 17.62 -18.63 9.17
C LYS A 22 16.18 -19.06 8.89
N GLU A 23 15.62 -19.87 9.80
CA GLU A 23 14.22 -20.28 9.72
C GLU A 23 13.31 -19.13 10.18
N LEU A 24 12.16 -18.96 9.52
CA LEU A 24 11.15 -17.99 9.91
C LEU A 24 10.35 -18.51 11.12
N LYS A 25 10.60 -17.98 12.32
CA LYS A 25 9.94 -18.35 13.58
C LYS A 25 9.01 -17.27 14.12
N SER A 26 9.27 -16.02 13.76
CA SER A 26 8.49 -14.89 14.26
C SER A 26 8.46 -13.72 13.29
N ILE A 27 7.28 -13.09 13.17
CA ILE A 27 7.04 -11.91 12.34
C ILE A 27 6.37 -10.82 13.17
N GLY A 28 6.90 -9.59 13.09
CA GLY A 28 6.19 -8.38 13.49
C GLY A 28 5.53 -7.74 12.27
N VAL A 29 4.26 -7.38 12.38
CA VAL A 29 3.51 -6.73 11.30
C VAL A 29 2.98 -5.39 11.80
N SER A 30 3.52 -4.28 11.27
CA SER A 30 3.11 -2.91 11.62
C SER A 30 2.35 -2.29 10.45
N LEU A 31 1.05 -2.03 10.64
CA LEU A 31 0.11 -1.59 9.62
C LEU A 31 -0.50 -0.22 9.96
N GLY A 32 -1.09 0.44 8.97
CA GLY A 32 -1.72 1.75 9.12
C GLY A 32 -2.84 1.75 10.16
N SER A 33 -4.07 1.58 9.75
CA SER A 33 -5.23 1.57 10.67
C SER A 33 -6.01 0.28 10.54
N MET A 34 -6.16 -0.46 11.65
CA MET A 34 -6.93 -1.71 11.67
C MET A 34 -8.44 -1.49 11.48
N GLY A 35 -8.92 -0.26 11.51
CA GLY A 35 -10.28 0.11 11.11
C GLY A 35 -10.52 0.10 9.60
N ASN A 36 -9.46 0.06 8.79
CA ASN A 36 -9.56 -0.06 7.34
C ASN A 36 -9.50 -1.55 6.94
N PRO A 37 -10.50 -2.08 6.20
CA PRO A 37 -10.55 -3.49 5.78
C PRO A 37 -9.33 -3.93 4.93
N PHE A 38 -8.67 -3.00 4.25
CA PHE A 38 -7.44 -3.25 3.52
C PHE A 38 -6.35 -3.85 4.42
N PHE A 39 -6.09 -3.24 5.58
CA PHE A 39 -5.06 -3.72 6.51
C PHE A 39 -5.47 -5.03 7.20
N VAL A 40 -6.78 -5.27 7.39
CA VAL A 40 -7.28 -6.55 7.89
C VAL A 40 -7.00 -7.68 6.89
N ALA A 41 -7.24 -7.45 5.59
CA ALA A 41 -6.94 -8.42 4.54
C ALA A 41 -5.42 -8.66 4.42
N LEU A 42 -4.61 -7.61 4.51
CA LEU A 42 -3.14 -7.69 4.49
C LEU A 42 -2.62 -8.50 5.69
N ALA A 43 -3.12 -8.26 6.90
CA ALA A 43 -2.77 -9.03 8.10
C ALA A 43 -3.08 -10.52 7.94
N LYS A 44 -4.26 -10.85 7.41
CA LYS A 44 -4.67 -12.24 7.12
C LYS A 44 -3.75 -12.91 6.10
N GLY A 45 -3.38 -12.19 5.02
CA GLY A 45 -2.45 -12.70 4.01
C GLY A 45 -1.07 -12.99 4.58
N ALA A 46 -0.56 -12.09 5.44
CA ALA A 46 0.72 -12.28 6.13
C ALA A 46 0.69 -13.51 7.05
N GLU A 47 -0.34 -13.65 7.88
CA GLU A 47 -0.51 -14.79 8.77
C GLU A 47 -0.66 -16.11 8.01
N PHE A 48 -1.47 -16.12 6.93
CA PHE A 48 -1.67 -17.30 6.09
C PHE A 48 -0.36 -17.81 5.50
N GLU A 49 0.42 -16.94 4.86
CA GLU A 49 1.68 -17.36 4.22
C GLU A 49 2.75 -17.73 5.25
N ALA A 50 2.83 -16.99 6.36
CA ALA A 50 3.74 -17.31 7.44
C ALA A 50 3.50 -18.70 8.02
N LYS A 51 2.23 -19.06 8.31
CA LYS A 51 1.85 -20.38 8.80
C LYS A 51 2.05 -21.49 7.78
N LYS A 52 1.89 -21.18 6.49
CA LYS A 52 2.20 -22.13 5.41
C LYS A 52 3.70 -22.48 5.35
N ILE A 53 4.56 -21.49 5.62
CA ILE A 53 6.03 -21.68 5.67
C ILE A 53 6.42 -22.44 6.95
N ASN A 54 5.93 -21.98 8.10
CA ASN A 54 6.16 -22.59 9.39
C ASN A 54 4.85 -22.58 10.21
N PRO A 55 4.19 -23.76 10.43
CA PRO A 55 2.94 -23.81 11.21
C PRO A 55 3.05 -23.28 12.64
N ASN A 56 4.27 -23.25 13.21
CA ASN A 56 4.55 -22.77 14.57
C ASN A 56 5.02 -21.31 14.62
N VAL A 57 5.00 -20.59 13.50
CA VAL A 57 5.42 -19.19 13.45
C VAL A 57 4.56 -18.31 14.35
N LYS A 58 5.21 -17.43 15.10
CA LYS A 58 4.51 -16.40 15.88
C LYS A 58 4.33 -15.14 15.04
N VAL A 59 3.09 -14.74 14.78
CA VAL A 59 2.76 -13.50 14.08
C VAL A 59 2.17 -12.50 15.05
N THR A 60 2.73 -11.29 15.12
CA THR A 60 2.25 -10.20 15.97
C THR A 60 1.90 -9.01 15.09
N THR A 61 0.60 -8.72 14.96
CA THR A 61 0.10 -7.61 14.14
C THR A 61 -0.36 -6.45 15.02
N VAL A 62 0.06 -5.23 14.67
CA VAL A 62 -0.29 -3.99 15.36
C VAL A 62 -0.60 -2.87 14.38
N GLY A 63 -1.53 -1.98 14.74
CA GLY A 63 -1.86 -0.76 14.00
C GLY A 63 -1.18 0.45 14.61
N TYR A 64 -0.57 1.32 13.77
CA TYR A 64 0.05 2.56 14.25
C TYR A 64 -0.82 3.80 14.02
N ASP A 65 -1.96 3.67 13.33
CA ASP A 65 -2.96 4.72 13.10
C ASP A 65 -2.36 6.03 12.51
N TYR A 66 -1.40 5.88 11.61
CA TYR A 66 -0.64 6.95 10.97
C TYR A 66 0.17 7.86 11.94
N ASP A 67 0.41 7.38 13.17
CA ASP A 67 1.31 8.00 14.14
C ASP A 67 2.72 7.40 14.02
N LEU A 68 3.66 8.19 13.49
CA LEU A 68 5.04 7.75 13.27
C LEU A 68 5.79 7.47 14.59
N GLY A 69 5.46 8.17 15.68
CA GLY A 69 6.03 7.92 17.02
C GLY A 69 5.62 6.55 17.55
N LYS A 70 4.31 6.23 17.42
CA LYS A 70 3.75 4.92 17.75
C LYS A 70 4.40 3.82 16.90
N GLN A 71 4.60 4.07 15.57
CA GLN A 71 5.26 3.10 14.69
C GLN A 71 6.70 2.83 15.10
N ASN A 72 7.49 3.87 15.42
CA ASN A 72 8.85 3.70 15.92
C ASN A 72 8.88 2.83 17.17
N THR A 73 7.98 3.07 18.13
CA THR A 73 7.85 2.26 19.36
C THR A 73 7.51 0.80 19.05
N GLN A 74 6.64 0.55 18.06
CA GLN A 74 6.31 -0.82 17.63
C GLN A 74 7.52 -1.54 17.05
N ILE A 75 8.33 -0.88 16.21
CA ILE A 75 9.56 -1.44 15.66
C ILE A 75 10.56 -1.76 16.78
N ASP A 76 10.74 -0.87 17.75
CA ASP A 76 11.63 -1.11 18.90
C ASP A 76 11.14 -2.29 19.75
N ASN A 77 9.83 -2.48 19.91
CA ASN A 77 9.25 -3.66 20.56
C ASN A 77 9.52 -4.95 19.78
N PHE A 78 9.45 -4.93 18.45
CA PHE A 78 9.79 -6.08 17.60
C PHE A 78 11.28 -6.41 17.69
N ILE A 79 12.14 -5.39 17.76
CA ILE A 79 13.59 -5.58 17.98
C ILE A 79 13.83 -6.24 19.35
N ALA A 80 13.20 -5.76 20.40
CA ALA A 80 13.32 -6.31 21.76
C ALA A 80 12.78 -7.76 21.84
N ALA A 81 11.73 -8.08 21.07
CA ALA A 81 11.18 -9.44 20.96
C ALA A 81 12.04 -10.38 20.11
N GLY A 82 13.03 -9.86 19.38
CA GLY A 82 13.93 -10.62 18.52
C GLY A 82 13.21 -11.32 17.37
N VAL A 83 12.26 -10.64 16.71
CA VAL A 83 11.56 -11.21 15.56
C VAL A 83 12.53 -11.44 14.39
N ASP A 84 12.21 -12.38 13.51
CA ASP A 84 13.05 -12.69 12.35
C ASP A 84 12.79 -11.75 11.17
N LEU A 85 11.54 -11.33 11.04
CA LEU A 85 11.03 -10.52 9.94
C LEU A 85 10.09 -9.44 10.47
N ILE A 86 10.21 -8.22 9.95
CA ILE A 86 9.20 -7.18 10.10
C ILE A 86 8.56 -6.94 8.73
N LEU A 87 7.23 -7.10 8.64
CA LEU A 87 6.44 -6.52 7.57
C LEU A 87 6.01 -5.11 8.00
N LEU A 88 6.47 -4.12 7.28
CA LEU A 88 6.31 -2.72 7.61
C LEU A 88 5.47 -2.01 6.55
N ASN A 89 4.30 -1.50 6.95
CA ASN A 89 3.59 -0.49 6.17
C ASN A 89 4.06 0.89 6.66
N PRO A 90 5.07 1.52 6.04
CA PRO A 90 5.69 2.73 6.58
C PRO A 90 4.76 3.94 6.59
N GLY A 91 4.73 4.66 7.72
CA GLY A 91 3.95 5.88 7.88
C GLY A 91 4.55 7.11 7.19
N ASP A 92 5.84 7.07 6.90
CA ASP A 92 6.55 8.06 6.10
C ASP A 92 7.71 7.38 5.35
N PRO A 93 7.87 7.61 4.04
CA PRO A 93 8.86 6.92 3.22
C PRO A 93 10.32 7.23 3.59
N ASN A 94 10.60 8.34 4.24
CA ASN A 94 11.93 8.78 4.60
C ASN A 94 12.18 8.79 6.11
N ALA A 95 11.25 9.31 6.91
CA ALA A 95 11.42 9.50 8.35
C ALA A 95 11.50 8.18 9.13
N ILE A 96 11.05 7.07 8.57
CA ILE A 96 11.12 5.73 9.19
C ILE A 96 12.49 5.05 9.00
N GLU A 97 13.36 5.54 8.11
CA GLU A 97 14.66 4.92 7.80
C GLU A 97 15.52 4.63 9.04
N PRO A 98 15.63 5.51 10.06
CA PRO A 98 16.42 5.22 11.26
C PRO A 98 15.91 3.98 12.04
N ALA A 99 14.60 3.77 12.10
CA ALA A 99 14.01 2.59 12.77
C ALA A 99 14.29 1.31 11.97
N ILE A 100 14.20 1.36 10.64
CA ILE A 100 14.57 0.25 9.76
C ILE A 100 16.04 -0.14 9.99
N LYS A 101 16.93 0.83 10.02
CA LYS A 101 18.37 0.57 10.28
C LYS A 101 18.63 -0.05 11.66
N ARG A 102 17.87 0.33 12.71
CA ARG A 102 17.97 -0.31 14.02
C ARG A 102 17.56 -1.77 13.96
N ALA A 103 16.46 -2.09 13.29
CA ALA A 103 15.98 -3.46 13.10
C ALA A 103 17.01 -4.31 12.33
N GLN A 104 17.54 -3.78 11.22
CA GLN A 104 18.56 -4.45 10.41
C GLN A 104 19.85 -4.69 11.19
N LYS A 105 20.30 -3.72 12.01
CA LYS A 105 21.47 -3.89 12.89
C LYS A 105 21.26 -5.00 13.93
N ALA A 106 20.01 -5.26 14.32
CA ALA A 106 19.65 -6.39 15.19
C ALA A 106 19.51 -7.72 14.42
N GLY A 107 19.80 -7.76 13.11
CA GLY A 107 19.72 -8.97 12.28
C GLY A 107 18.30 -9.34 11.86
N ILE A 108 17.38 -8.37 11.84
CA ILE A 108 15.98 -8.52 11.45
C ILE A 108 15.83 -8.06 9.99
N ILE A 109 15.20 -8.87 9.16
CA ILE A 109 14.81 -8.48 7.80
C ILE A 109 13.60 -7.55 7.86
N VAL A 110 13.64 -6.45 7.10
CA VAL A 110 12.52 -5.50 7.02
C VAL A 110 11.99 -5.44 5.59
N VAL A 111 10.78 -5.93 5.39
CA VAL A 111 10.08 -5.86 4.09
C VAL A 111 8.97 -4.80 4.18
N SER A 112 9.07 -3.77 3.36
CA SER A 112 7.98 -2.80 3.18
C SER A 112 6.83 -3.45 2.41
N VAL A 113 5.60 -3.19 2.84
CA VAL A 113 4.39 -3.71 2.20
C VAL A 113 3.36 -2.59 2.03
N ASP A 114 2.69 -2.55 0.87
CA ASP A 114 1.72 -1.54 0.44
C ASP A 114 2.31 -0.14 0.21
N THR A 115 3.19 0.30 1.07
CA THR A 115 3.94 1.55 0.95
C THR A 115 5.43 1.26 1.06
N HIS A 116 6.26 2.05 0.36
CA HIS A 116 7.71 1.87 0.43
C HIS A 116 8.37 2.79 1.45
N ALA A 117 9.52 2.36 1.94
CA ALA A 117 10.40 3.16 2.76
C ALA A 117 11.85 3.05 2.31
N LYS A 118 12.57 4.14 2.40
CA LYS A 118 14.00 4.16 2.20
C LYS A 118 14.71 3.22 3.17
N GLY A 119 15.55 2.35 2.64
CA GLY A 119 16.38 1.44 3.43
C GLY A 119 15.75 0.09 3.75
N ALA A 120 14.50 -0.20 3.38
CA ALA A 120 13.94 -1.54 3.51
C ALA A 120 14.69 -2.57 2.65
N ASP A 121 14.77 -3.82 3.12
CA ASP A 121 15.47 -4.91 2.41
C ASP A 121 14.71 -5.34 1.15
N ALA A 122 13.38 -5.25 1.20
CA ALA A 122 12.50 -5.46 0.04
C ALA A 122 11.24 -4.62 0.15
N THR A 123 10.55 -4.46 -0.99
CA THR A 123 9.26 -3.77 -1.08
C THR A 123 8.32 -4.56 -1.97
N VAL A 124 7.08 -4.76 -1.50
CA VAL A 124 5.96 -5.30 -2.27
C VAL A 124 4.80 -4.33 -2.17
N GLU A 125 4.40 -3.76 -3.29
CA GLU A 125 3.37 -2.73 -3.32
C GLU A 125 2.59 -2.75 -4.64
N THR A 126 1.44 -2.11 -4.67
CA THR A 126 0.71 -1.82 -5.90
C THR A 126 1.49 -0.80 -6.74
N ASN A 127 1.41 -0.90 -8.06
CA ASN A 127 1.83 0.16 -8.97
C ASN A 127 0.89 1.37 -8.82
N ASN A 128 1.12 2.17 -7.75
CA ASN A 128 0.20 3.23 -7.34
C ASN A 128 0.12 4.38 -8.33
N VAL A 129 1.19 4.68 -9.07
CA VAL A 129 1.13 5.66 -10.17
C VAL A 129 0.17 5.17 -11.25
N GLN A 130 0.26 3.91 -11.64
CA GLN A 130 -0.63 3.30 -12.64
C GLN A 130 -2.07 3.23 -12.11
N ALA A 131 -2.29 2.86 -10.84
CA ALA A 131 -3.62 2.83 -10.24
C ALA A 131 -4.31 4.21 -10.27
N GLY A 132 -3.60 5.26 -9.83
CA GLY A 132 -4.07 6.64 -9.92
C GLY A 132 -4.32 7.10 -11.35
N THR A 133 -3.45 6.70 -12.29
CA THR A 133 -3.59 7.03 -13.72
C THR A 133 -4.86 6.43 -14.31
N ILE A 134 -5.10 5.12 -14.14
CA ILE A 134 -6.26 4.47 -14.78
C ILE A 134 -7.60 4.92 -14.18
N ALA A 135 -7.66 5.12 -12.85
CA ALA A 135 -8.86 5.63 -12.19
C ALA A 135 -9.18 7.07 -12.60
N CYS A 136 -8.15 7.93 -12.69
CA CYS A 136 -8.29 9.33 -13.08
C CYS A 136 -8.61 9.49 -14.57
N GLN A 137 -7.99 8.68 -15.45
CA GLN A 137 -8.30 8.69 -16.87
C GLN A 137 -9.77 8.32 -17.11
N TYR A 138 -10.25 7.24 -16.48
CA TYR A 138 -11.66 6.85 -16.59
C TYR A 138 -12.61 7.95 -16.08
N LEU A 139 -12.25 8.62 -14.98
CA LEU A 139 -13.02 9.76 -14.47
C LEU A 139 -13.12 10.88 -15.51
N ILE A 140 -11.99 11.29 -16.09
CA ILE A 140 -11.94 12.36 -17.09
C ILE A 140 -12.70 11.97 -18.36
N ASP A 141 -12.65 10.71 -18.78
CA ASP A 141 -13.44 10.20 -19.91
C ASP A 141 -14.95 10.29 -19.60
N LYS A 142 -15.39 9.92 -18.38
CA LYS A 142 -16.79 10.09 -17.94
C LYS A 142 -17.22 11.56 -17.84
N MET A 143 -16.29 12.49 -17.58
CA MET A 143 -16.52 13.92 -17.62
C MET A 143 -16.55 14.53 -19.04
N GLY A 144 -16.26 13.72 -20.07
CA GLY A 144 -16.16 14.19 -21.46
C GLY A 144 -14.90 15.03 -21.73
N GLY A 145 -13.82 14.79 -21.01
CA GLY A 145 -12.50 15.44 -21.18
C GLY A 145 -12.38 16.85 -20.65
N LYS A 146 -13.38 17.37 -19.93
CA LYS A 146 -13.40 18.76 -19.42
C LYS A 146 -14.25 18.89 -18.15
N GLY A 147 -14.03 19.96 -17.40
CA GLY A 147 -14.83 20.33 -16.22
C GLY A 147 -13.98 20.55 -14.97
N ASP A 148 -14.67 20.80 -13.87
CA ASP A 148 -14.08 21.13 -12.56
C ASP A 148 -13.94 19.83 -11.74
N MET A 149 -12.71 19.50 -11.35
CA MET A 149 -12.36 18.24 -10.69
C MET A 149 -11.80 18.45 -9.29
N ILE A 150 -12.09 17.52 -8.39
CA ILE A 150 -11.52 17.46 -7.04
C ILE A 150 -10.71 16.14 -6.90
N ILE A 151 -9.56 16.24 -6.24
CA ILE A 151 -8.85 15.09 -5.66
C ILE A 151 -9.07 15.14 -4.14
N VAL A 152 -9.71 14.11 -3.57
CA VAL A 152 -9.81 13.94 -2.12
C VAL A 152 -8.59 13.13 -1.69
N ASN A 153 -7.67 13.83 -1.02
CA ASN A 153 -6.34 13.29 -0.63
C ASN A 153 -6.42 12.50 0.69
N GLY A 154 -5.27 12.02 1.16
CA GLY A 154 -5.14 11.21 2.36
C GLY A 154 -3.79 11.38 3.07
N PRO A 155 -3.44 10.45 3.97
CA PRO A 155 -2.16 10.46 4.66
C PRO A 155 -0.99 10.50 3.68
N GLN A 156 0.10 11.18 4.06
CA GLN A 156 1.25 11.38 3.17
C GLN A 156 2.20 10.18 3.15
N VAL A 157 1.64 8.99 2.90
CA VAL A 157 2.36 7.75 2.62
C VAL A 157 2.63 7.61 1.12
N SER A 158 3.61 6.78 0.75
CA SER A 158 4.04 6.68 -0.65
C SER A 158 2.92 6.30 -1.61
N SER A 159 2.05 5.35 -1.24
CA SER A 159 0.95 4.91 -2.08
C SER A 159 -0.02 6.05 -2.42
N VAL A 160 -0.36 6.89 -1.44
CA VAL A 160 -1.26 8.06 -1.65
C VAL A 160 -0.59 9.13 -2.51
N ILE A 161 0.68 9.45 -2.22
CA ILE A 161 1.46 10.43 -3.00
C ILE A 161 1.51 10.01 -4.47
N GLU A 162 1.75 8.73 -4.75
CA GLU A 162 1.86 8.18 -6.10
C GLU A 162 0.52 8.12 -6.84
N ARG A 163 -0.58 7.76 -6.16
CA ARG A 163 -1.94 7.83 -6.75
C ARG A 163 -2.29 9.24 -7.18
N VAL A 164 -2.05 10.22 -6.30
CA VAL A 164 -2.27 11.65 -6.59
C VAL A 164 -1.36 12.11 -7.74
N LYS A 165 -0.09 11.67 -7.77
CA LYS A 165 0.83 11.95 -8.88
C LYS A 165 0.30 11.42 -10.19
N GLY A 166 -0.09 10.14 -10.26
CA GLY A 166 -0.65 9.51 -11.46
C GLY A 166 -1.89 10.26 -11.97
N CYS A 167 -2.80 10.64 -11.07
CA CYS A 167 -3.97 11.43 -11.45
C CYS A 167 -3.58 12.83 -11.97
N LYS A 168 -2.68 13.56 -11.31
CA LYS A 168 -2.22 14.87 -11.78
C LYS A 168 -1.53 14.82 -13.14
N GLU A 169 -0.78 13.75 -13.43
CA GLU A 169 -0.16 13.53 -14.75
C GLU A 169 -1.19 13.34 -15.86
N VAL A 170 -2.34 12.72 -15.56
CA VAL A 170 -3.48 12.63 -16.50
C VAL A 170 -4.13 14.00 -16.68
N ILE A 171 -4.44 14.71 -15.60
CA ILE A 171 -5.05 16.05 -15.65
C ILE A 171 -4.20 16.99 -16.50
N ALA A 172 -2.87 16.94 -16.36
CA ALA A 172 -1.94 17.80 -17.12
C ALA A 172 -2.03 17.60 -18.65
N LYS A 173 -2.55 16.46 -19.12
CA LYS A 173 -2.75 16.16 -20.54
C LYS A 173 -4.13 16.61 -21.05
N HIS A 174 -5.02 17.09 -20.17
CA HIS A 174 -6.39 17.47 -20.48
C HIS A 174 -6.63 18.94 -20.12
N SER A 175 -6.30 19.86 -21.02
CA SER A 175 -6.40 21.31 -20.82
C SER A 175 -7.82 21.81 -20.49
N GLY A 176 -8.86 21.02 -20.81
CA GLY A 176 -10.24 21.29 -20.44
C GLY A 176 -10.60 20.98 -18.99
N VAL A 177 -9.71 20.30 -18.24
CA VAL A 177 -9.95 19.91 -16.84
C VAL A 177 -9.29 20.92 -15.92
N LYS A 178 -10.07 21.47 -14.98
CA LYS A 178 -9.60 22.38 -13.93
C LYS A 178 -9.60 21.66 -12.59
N LEU A 179 -8.42 21.51 -11.97
CA LEU A 179 -8.28 20.96 -10.63
C LEU A 179 -8.58 22.03 -9.57
N LEU A 180 -9.66 21.83 -8.79
CA LEU A 180 -10.12 22.77 -7.77
C LEU A 180 -9.43 22.60 -6.42
N SER A 181 -9.17 21.34 -6.02
CA SER A 181 -8.52 20.97 -4.76
C SER A 181 -7.82 19.63 -4.88
N SER A 182 -6.70 19.45 -4.15
CA SER A 182 -5.96 18.20 -4.09
C SER A 182 -5.17 18.00 -2.79
N ASP A 183 -5.45 18.80 -1.77
CA ASP A 183 -4.64 18.90 -0.54
C ASP A 183 -5.40 18.51 0.75
N GLN A 184 -6.70 18.26 0.66
CA GLN A 184 -7.52 17.94 1.82
C GLN A 184 -7.37 16.48 2.23
N ASP A 185 -6.83 16.25 3.44
CA ASP A 185 -6.58 14.91 3.98
C ASP A 185 -7.84 14.30 4.61
N ALA A 186 -8.42 13.30 3.94
CA ALA A 186 -9.54 12.50 4.43
C ALA A 186 -9.08 11.29 5.30
N LYS A 187 -7.80 11.22 5.65
CA LYS A 187 -7.20 10.17 6.49
C LYS A 187 -7.42 8.74 5.96
N GLY A 188 -7.71 8.62 4.67
CA GLY A 188 -7.98 7.34 4.01
C GLY A 188 -9.21 6.59 4.57
N SER A 189 -10.15 7.30 5.19
CA SER A 189 -11.30 6.74 5.91
C SER A 189 -12.64 7.22 5.33
N ARG A 190 -13.71 6.46 5.60
CA ARG A 190 -15.07 6.81 5.18
C ARG A 190 -15.56 8.10 5.83
N ASP A 191 -15.34 8.23 7.15
CA ASP A 191 -15.75 9.44 7.90
C ASP A 191 -14.95 10.67 7.46
N GLY A 192 -13.65 10.50 7.20
CA GLY A 192 -12.81 11.56 6.65
C GLY A 192 -13.25 11.97 5.23
N GLY A 193 -13.58 11.01 4.37
CA GLY A 193 -14.15 11.26 3.05
C GLY A 193 -15.46 12.04 3.11
N LEU A 194 -16.36 11.65 4.02
CA LEU A 194 -17.62 12.36 4.28
C LEU A 194 -17.35 13.83 4.69
N ALA A 195 -16.54 14.04 5.72
CA ALA A 195 -16.28 15.37 6.26
C ALA A 195 -15.58 16.30 5.26
N VAL A 196 -14.56 15.80 4.56
CA VAL A 196 -13.81 16.57 3.56
C VAL A 196 -14.72 16.92 2.38
N MET A 197 -15.51 15.97 1.87
CA MET A 197 -16.41 16.25 0.75
C MET A 197 -17.57 17.19 1.11
N GLN A 198 -18.12 17.14 2.32
CA GLN A 198 -19.08 18.14 2.79
C GLN A 198 -18.49 19.56 2.73
N SER A 199 -17.25 19.73 3.20
CA SER A 199 -16.53 21.00 3.15
C SER A 199 -16.28 21.46 1.72
N LEU A 200 -15.77 20.57 0.86
CA LEU A 200 -15.43 20.91 -0.54
C LEU A 200 -16.67 21.20 -1.38
N LEU A 201 -17.77 20.47 -1.21
CA LEU A 201 -19.03 20.71 -1.91
C LEU A 201 -19.74 22.00 -1.44
N THR A 202 -19.50 22.42 -0.20
CA THR A 202 -19.96 23.74 0.28
C THR A 202 -19.14 24.87 -0.34
N ARG A 203 -17.81 24.66 -0.47
CA ARG A 203 -16.89 25.65 -1.04
C ARG A 203 -17.04 25.80 -2.56
N PHE A 204 -17.24 24.68 -3.29
CA PHE A 204 -17.30 24.68 -4.74
C PHE A 204 -18.70 24.37 -5.24
N GLN A 205 -19.37 25.38 -5.82
CA GLN A 205 -20.73 25.25 -6.32
C GLN A 205 -20.82 24.32 -7.55
N LYS A 206 -19.74 24.23 -8.35
CA LYS A 206 -19.64 23.36 -9.50
C LYS A 206 -18.52 22.34 -9.26
N VAL A 207 -18.86 21.06 -9.43
CA VAL A 207 -17.94 19.92 -9.41
C VAL A 207 -18.43 18.94 -10.49
N ASP A 208 -17.56 18.56 -11.41
CA ASP A 208 -17.90 17.68 -12.53
C ASP A 208 -17.30 16.28 -12.35
N GLY A 209 -16.33 16.09 -11.42
CA GLY A 209 -15.77 14.79 -11.09
C GLY A 209 -14.91 14.80 -9.83
N VAL A 210 -14.81 13.63 -9.19
CA VAL A 210 -14.03 13.44 -7.96
C VAL A 210 -13.18 12.19 -8.06
N PHE A 211 -11.87 12.36 -7.89
CA PHE A 211 -10.97 11.24 -7.63
C PHE A 211 -10.68 11.16 -6.12
N ALA A 212 -10.97 10.03 -5.50
CA ALA A 212 -10.62 9.73 -4.11
C ALA A 212 -9.44 8.76 -4.06
N ILE A 213 -8.51 9.00 -3.12
CA ILE A 213 -7.27 8.20 -3.06
C ILE A 213 -7.51 6.74 -2.70
N ASN A 214 -8.65 6.40 -2.10
CA ASN A 214 -9.07 5.03 -1.83
C ASN A 214 -10.60 4.90 -1.75
N ASP A 215 -11.09 3.67 -1.75
CA ASP A 215 -12.53 3.36 -1.76
C ASP A 215 -13.27 3.87 -0.52
N PRO A 216 -12.79 3.70 0.73
CA PRO A 216 -13.47 4.26 1.88
C PRO A 216 -13.68 5.77 1.76
N THR A 217 -12.68 6.51 1.31
CA THR A 217 -12.78 7.95 1.07
C THR A 217 -13.80 8.29 -0.02
N GLY A 218 -13.83 7.54 -1.13
CA GLY A 218 -14.77 7.73 -2.23
C GLY A 218 -16.23 7.46 -1.83
N ILE A 219 -16.45 6.38 -1.08
CA ILE A 219 -17.79 6.01 -0.56
C ILE A 219 -18.29 7.06 0.46
N GLY A 220 -17.38 7.52 1.35
CA GLY A 220 -17.69 8.65 2.24
C GLY A 220 -18.06 9.93 1.48
N GLY A 221 -17.33 10.20 0.39
CA GLY A 221 -17.60 11.32 -0.50
C GLY A 221 -18.96 11.23 -1.21
N GLU A 222 -19.35 10.04 -1.66
CA GLU A 222 -20.69 9.81 -2.23
C GLU A 222 -21.80 10.06 -1.18
N LEU A 223 -21.58 9.64 0.06
CA LEU A 223 -22.54 9.90 1.14
C LEU A 223 -22.71 11.40 1.40
N ALA A 224 -21.60 12.18 1.42
CA ALA A 224 -21.65 13.64 1.54
C ALA A 224 -22.46 14.27 0.39
N ALA A 225 -22.21 13.83 -0.83
CA ALA A 225 -22.91 14.31 -2.02
C ALA A 225 -24.43 14.05 -1.94
N LYS A 226 -24.83 12.85 -1.50
CA LYS A 226 -26.24 12.50 -1.26
C LYS A 226 -26.89 13.36 -0.19
N GLN A 227 -26.22 13.60 0.94
CA GLN A 227 -26.71 14.46 2.02
C GLN A 227 -26.91 15.92 1.58
N LEU A 228 -26.07 16.41 0.68
CA LEU A 228 -26.14 17.76 0.12
C LEU A 228 -26.97 17.85 -1.16
N HIS A 229 -27.64 16.77 -1.57
CA HIS A 229 -28.41 16.68 -2.82
C HIS A 229 -27.59 17.06 -4.06
N ARG A 230 -26.30 16.74 -4.07
CA ARG A 230 -25.32 17.03 -5.13
C ARG A 230 -24.86 15.74 -5.82
N THR A 231 -25.73 15.14 -6.66
CA THR A 231 -25.50 13.78 -7.21
C THR A 231 -25.19 13.71 -8.70
N ASN A 232 -24.70 14.80 -9.29
CA ASN A 232 -24.55 14.96 -10.75
C ASN A 232 -23.09 14.88 -11.24
N PHE A 233 -22.20 14.20 -10.51
CA PHE A 233 -20.81 14.00 -10.90
C PHE A 233 -20.32 12.56 -10.56
N PRO A 234 -19.44 11.95 -11.37
CA PRO A 234 -18.85 10.65 -11.06
C PRO A 234 -17.75 10.75 -10.00
N ILE A 235 -17.57 9.64 -9.26
CA ILE A 235 -16.50 9.43 -8.28
C ILE A 235 -15.75 8.17 -8.69
N THR A 236 -14.42 8.26 -8.76
CA THR A 236 -13.53 7.10 -8.91
C THR A 236 -12.56 7.02 -7.73
N ALA A 237 -12.11 5.81 -7.43
CA ALA A 237 -11.20 5.58 -6.32
C ALA A 237 -10.18 4.47 -6.63
N VAL A 238 -9.48 4.00 -5.61
CA VAL A 238 -8.53 2.89 -5.66
C VAL A 238 -8.82 1.96 -4.49
N ASP A 239 -8.68 0.70 -4.64
CA ASP A 239 -8.55 -0.48 -3.79
C ASP A 239 -9.29 -1.70 -4.39
N GLY A 240 -10.47 -1.52 -4.99
CA GLY A 240 -11.35 -2.65 -5.35
C GLY A 240 -11.86 -3.37 -4.11
N ALA A 241 -12.13 -2.61 -3.03
CA ALA A 241 -12.58 -3.14 -1.74
C ALA A 241 -13.99 -3.77 -1.83
N PRO A 242 -14.37 -4.68 -0.92
CA PRO A 242 -15.71 -5.25 -0.90
C PRO A 242 -16.84 -4.23 -0.87
N ASP A 243 -16.66 -3.10 -0.15
CA ASP A 243 -17.65 -2.01 -0.12
C ASP A 243 -17.75 -1.30 -1.49
N ALA A 244 -16.65 -1.15 -2.20
CA ALA A 244 -16.62 -0.60 -3.56
C ALA A 244 -17.30 -1.53 -4.56
N GLU A 245 -17.05 -2.84 -4.44
CA GLU A 245 -17.75 -3.87 -5.24
C GLU A 245 -19.26 -3.77 -5.02
N GLN A 246 -19.71 -3.65 -3.78
CA GLN A 246 -21.14 -3.45 -3.46
C GLN A 246 -21.66 -2.14 -4.05
N ALA A 247 -20.95 -1.02 -3.90
CA ALA A 247 -21.35 0.28 -4.46
C ALA A 247 -21.46 0.25 -5.99
N LEU A 248 -20.55 -0.46 -6.67
CA LEU A 248 -20.60 -0.63 -8.12
C LEU A 248 -21.78 -1.49 -8.59
N LYS A 249 -22.23 -2.44 -7.78
CA LYS A 249 -23.40 -3.30 -8.05
C LYS A 249 -24.74 -2.64 -7.66
N ASP A 250 -24.72 -1.69 -6.71
CA ASP A 250 -25.94 -1.04 -6.20
C ASP A 250 -26.45 0.01 -7.20
N PRO A 251 -27.69 -0.12 -7.70
CA PRO A 251 -28.31 0.87 -8.59
C PRO A 251 -28.55 2.23 -7.89
N ASN A 252 -28.57 2.28 -6.55
CA ASN A 252 -28.73 3.51 -5.78
C ASN A 252 -27.41 4.25 -5.50
N SER A 253 -26.26 3.61 -5.73
CA SER A 253 -24.94 4.21 -5.65
C SER A 253 -24.49 4.68 -7.04
N GLN A 254 -25.07 5.75 -7.56
CA GLN A 254 -24.87 6.15 -8.96
C GLN A 254 -23.59 6.94 -9.22
N GLN A 255 -23.00 7.54 -8.19
CA GLN A 255 -21.82 8.42 -8.35
C GLN A 255 -20.52 7.64 -8.29
N PHE A 256 -20.42 6.59 -7.45
CA PHE A 256 -19.25 5.74 -7.39
C PHE A 256 -19.22 4.82 -8.62
N VAL A 257 -18.34 5.14 -9.61
CA VAL A 257 -18.39 4.53 -10.95
C VAL A 257 -17.23 3.60 -11.25
N ALA A 258 -16.11 3.71 -10.56
CA ALA A 258 -14.97 2.81 -10.74
C ALA A 258 -14.00 2.82 -9.55
N SER A 259 -13.26 1.72 -9.40
CA SER A 259 -12.12 1.59 -8.50
C SER A 259 -10.97 0.86 -9.19
N ALA A 260 -9.74 1.37 -9.06
CA ALA A 260 -8.54 0.64 -9.48
C ALA A 260 -8.19 -0.40 -8.42
N SER A 261 -8.22 -1.69 -8.79
CA SER A 261 -8.11 -2.79 -7.83
C SER A 261 -6.72 -2.94 -7.23
N GLN A 262 -6.67 -3.41 -5.99
CA GLN A 262 -5.52 -3.95 -5.29
C GLN A 262 -5.82 -5.38 -4.81
N ASP A 263 -4.79 -6.10 -4.38
CA ASP A 263 -4.91 -7.40 -3.73
C ASP A 263 -4.05 -7.43 -2.47
N PRO A 264 -4.57 -6.89 -1.34
CA PRO A 264 -3.81 -6.81 -0.09
C PRO A 264 -3.45 -8.17 0.50
N PHE A 265 -4.30 -9.19 0.29
CA PHE A 265 -4.02 -10.54 0.77
C PHE A 265 -2.83 -11.15 0.03
N LEU A 266 -2.85 -11.13 -1.31
CA LEU A 266 -1.73 -11.62 -2.12
C LEU A 266 -0.46 -10.78 -1.90
N MET A 267 -0.60 -9.46 -1.78
CA MET A 267 0.52 -8.55 -1.52
C MET A 267 1.29 -8.94 -0.25
N ALA A 268 0.57 -9.19 0.85
CA ALA A 268 1.18 -9.61 2.11
C ALA A 268 1.82 -10.99 2.00
N ARG A 269 1.21 -11.93 1.31
CA ARG A 269 1.80 -13.26 1.04
C ARG A 269 3.12 -13.12 0.31
N LEU A 270 3.16 -12.33 -0.76
CA LEU A 270 4.38 -12.07 -1.52
C LEU A 270 5.45 -11.39 -0.66
N ALA A 271 5.06 -10.46 0.22
CA ALA A 271 5.99 -9.80 1.13
C ALA A 271 6.63 -10.78 2.14
N VAL A 272 5.84 -11.71 2.71
CA VAL A 272 6.37 -12.79 3.56
C VAL A 272 7.32 -13.69 2.79
N GLN A 273 6.98 -14.08 1.55
CA GLN A 273 7.86 -14.90 0.69
C GLN A 273 9.18 -14.20 0.37
N GLN A 274 9.14 -12.87 0.09
CA GLN A 274 10.37 -12.09 -0.12
C GLN A 274 11.24 -12.09 1.15
N GLY A 275 10.62 -11.87 2.33
CA GLY A 275 11.32 -11.91 3.62
C GLY A 275 11.94 -13.28 3.90
N GLU A 276 11.22 -14.36 3.62
CA GLU A 276 11.73 -15.74 3.77
C GLU A 276 12.93 -16.01 2.85
N LYS A 277 12.87 -15.57 1.59
CA LYS A 277 14.01 -15.70 0.66
C LYS A 277 15.25 -14.98 1.21
N LEU A 278 15.07 -13.75 1.74
CA LEU A 278 16.17 -12.98 2.34
C LEU A 278 16.74 -13.66 3.59
N LEU A 279 15.90 -14.23 4.47
CA LEU A 279 16.35 -15.00 5.65
C LEU A 279 17.19 -16.22 5.25
N LYS A 280 16.90 -16.81 4.09
CA LYS A 280 17.68 -17.91 3.51
C LYS A 280 18.93 -17.45 2.73
N GLY A 281 19.23 -16.15 2.70
CA GLY A 281 20.35 -15.58 1.95
C GLY A 281 20.15 -15.62 0.43
N GLN A 282 18.93 -15.79 -0.05
CA GLN A 282 18.61 -15.84 -1.48
C GLN A 282 18.46 -14.43 -2.05
N LYS A 283 18.83 -14.28 -3.32
CA LYS A 283 18.60 -13.02 -4.05
C LYS A 283 17.16 -12.91 -4.51
N LEU A 284 16.63 -11.69 -4.49
CA LEU A 284 15.32 -11.38 -5.03
C LEU A 284 15.42 -11.14 -6.54
N GLU A 285 14.47 -11.66 -7.30
CA GLU A 285 14.39 -11.44 -8.76
C GLU A 285 13.96 -10.00 -9.09
N LYS A 286 13.05 -9.46 -8.27
CA LYS A 286 12.53 -8.09 -8.39
C LYS A 286 12.47 -7.43 -7.02
N ASN A 287 12.96 -6.19 -6.93
CA ASN A 287 12.82 -5.33 -5.78
C ASN A 287 12.90 -3.85 -6.25
N PRO A 288 11.82 -3.07 -6.17
CA PRO A 288 10.50 -3.42 -5.64
C PRO A 288 9.72 -4.43 -6.51
N LEU A 289 8.85 -5.21 -5.87
CA LEU A 289 7.85 -6.03 -6.56
C LEU A 289 6.55 -5.24 -6.67
N LEU A 290 6.26 -4.74 -7.87
CA LEU A 290 5.06 -3.96 -8.16
C LEU A 290 3.93 -4.86 -8.68
N MET A 291 2.74 -4.67 -8.14
CA MET A 291 1.50 -5.35 -8.56
C MET A 291 0.64 -4.37 -9.36
N ASP A 292 0.35 -4.71 -10.62
CA ASP A 292 -0.47 -3.85 -11.47
C ASP A 292 -1.95 -3.89 -11.06
N SER A 293 -2.59 -2.72 -11.10
CA SER A 293 -4.02 -2.55 -10.89
C SER A 293 -4.83 -2.83 -12.15
N LYS A 294 -6.06 -3.30 -11.95
CA LYS A 294 -7.09 -3.37 -13.00
C LYS A 294 -8.24 -2.45 -12.62
N LEU A 295 -8.83 -1.77 -13.59
CA LEU A 295 -9.97 -0.93 -13.33
C LEU A 295 -11.23 -1.79 -13.21
N VAL A 296 -11.90 -1.69 -12.07
CA VAL A 296 -13.21 -2.29 -11.80
C VAL A 296 -14.27 -1.21 -11.97
N THR A 297 -15.24 -1.46 -12.84
CA THR A 297 -16.32 -0.53 -13.19
C THR A 297 -17.66 -1.23 -13.01
N ARG A 298 -18.76 -0.51 -13.19
CA ARG A 298 -20.10 -1.09 -13.17
C ARG A 298 -20.31 -2.15 -14.27
N GLU A 299 -19.64 -1.97 -15.40
CA GLU A 299 -19.76 -2.87 -16.56
C GLU A 299 -19.06 -4.21 -16.33
N ASN A 300 -17.97 -4.25 -15.53
CA ASN A 300 -17.16 -5.46 -15.35
C ASN A 300 -17.11 -6.00 -13.90
N VAL A 301 -17.79 -5.34 -12.96
CA VAL A 301 -17.78 -5.77 -11.53
C VAL A 301 -18.37 -7.17 -11.32
N GLY A 302 -19.18 -7.67 -12.24
CA GLY A 302 -19.70 -9.03 -12.21
C GLY A 302 -18.64 -10.13 -12.37
N GLU A 303 -17.52 -9.80 -13.04
CA GLU A 303 -16.38 -10.69 -13.27
C GLU A 303 -15.24 -10.45 -12.26
N TYR A 304 -15.39 -9.44 -11.40
CA TYR A 304 -14.37 -9.12 -10.40
C TYR A 304 -14.48 -10.05 -9.20
N HIS A 305 -13.40 -10.73 -8.86
CA HIS A 305 -13.38 -11.70 -7.76
C HIS A 305 -13.03 -11.08 -6.39
N GLY A 306 -12.69 -9.80 -6.34
CA GLY A 306 -12.41 -9.08 -5.10
C GLY A 306 -11.24 -9.64 -4.29
N TRP A 307 -11.17 -9.22 -3.02
CA TRP A 307 -10.15 -9.66 -2.07
C TRP A 307 -10.45 -11.03 -1.43
N SER A 308 -11.62 -11.61 -1.69
CA SER A 308 -12.12 -12.86 -1.09
C SER A 308 -11.86 -14.11 -1.93
N SER A 309 -11.20 -13.99 -3.07
CA SER A 309 -10.97 -15.09 -4.03
C SER A 309 -9.74 -15.97 -3.74
N HIS A 310 -9.23 -15.96 -2.49
CA HIS A 310 -8.02 -16.69 -2.10
C HIS A 310 -8.25 -17.73 -1.02
#